data_41258332945f9adfe1a2e1f787e4c0bf
#
_entry.id   41258332945f9adfe1a2e1f787e4c0bf
#
_cell.length_a   1.000
_cell.length_b   1.000
_cell.length_c   1.000
_cell.angle_alpha   90.00
_cell.angle_beta   90.00
_cell.angle_gamma   90.00
#
_symmetry.space_group_name_H-M   'P 1'
#
loop_
_entity.id
_entity.type
_entity.pdbx_description
1 polymer ?
#
loop_
_entity_poly.entity_id
_entity_poly.type
_entity_poly.pdbx_seq_one_letter_code
_entity_poly.pdbx_strand_id
1 'polypeptide(L)'
;MALHALVHCGIGISNFESGVMTMTKKGLTYADAGVDIDAGNTLVERIKPAAKRTSRSGVMSGLGGFGALFDLKDAGYKDPILVAATDGVGTKLRIAIDTGNVDTIGIDLVAMCVNDLVCQGAEPLFFLDYFATGKLELEEATRIINGIAKGCELSGCALIGGETAEMPGMYHKGDFDLAGFAVGAMERGQDLPKGVVAGDVLLGLASDGVHSNGYSLVRRIVEVSGLAWGEKAPFAEISLGEALLAPTRLYVKSALAAVNAGGVHALAHITGGGLTENLPRVLPEGLGAQIDLTSWELPPVFKWLVATAGMEQSELLKTFNAGVGMVLAVSADEADALTAVLQGAGETVYSLGTIVEGTGVSYTGALV
;
A
#
# COMPACT_ATOMS: atom_id res chain seq x y z
N MET A 1 25.15 -66.29 14.73
CA MET A 1 24.19 -67.23 15.31
C MET A 1 22.84 -66.89 14.75
N ALA A 2 22.48 -67.70 13.84
CA ALA A 2 21.37 -68.66 13.72
C ALA A 2 20.04 -67.93 13.40
N LEU A 3 19.30 -68.30 12.47
CA LEU A 3 19.06 -69.33 11.46
C LEU A 3 17.57 -69.38 11.19
N HIS A 4 17.22 -69.35 9.92
CA HIS A 4 16.16 -70.10 9.22
C HIS A 4 14.72 -70.14 9.69
N ALA A 5 13.80 -69.78 8.73
CA ALA A 5 12.82 -70.75 8.25
C ALA A 5 12.28 -70.39 6.87
N LEU A 6 12.57 -71.30 5.92
CA LEU A 6 11.91 -71.42 4.62
C LEU A 6 10.57 -72.19 4.84
N VAL A 7 9.50 -71.74 4.14
CA VAL A 7 8.40 -72.61 3.76
C VAL A 7 8.13 -72.48 2.26
N HIS A 8 8.34 -73.62 1.57
CA HIS A 8 7.95 -73.88 0.17
C HIS A 8 6.47 -74.20 0.07
N CYS A 9 5.81 -73.73 -0.95
CA CYS A 9 4.73 -74.43 -1.70
C CYS A 9 4.50 -73.60 -2.95
N GLY A 10 4.68 -73.97 -4.15
CA GLY A 10 4.43 -75.16 -4.91
C GLY A 10 3.56 -74.80 -6.08
N ILE A 11 4.16 -74.62 -7.29
CA ILE A 11 3.68 -74.97 -8.65
C ILE A 11 2.45 -74.28 -9.22
N GLY A 12 2.71 -73.57 -10.31
CA GLY A 12 1.74 -73.16 -11.35
C GLY A 12 2.47 -72.41 -12.48
N ILE A 13 3.05 -73.18 -13.43
CA ILE A 13 3.62 -72.64 -14.67
C ILE A 13 2.44 -72.31 -15.59
N SER A 14 2.16 -71.03 -15.81
CA SER A 14 1.39 -70.56 -16.95
C SER A 14 2.17 -69.41 -17.63
N ASN A 15 2.28 -69.49 -18.92
CA ASN A 15 3.05 -68.63 -19.82
C ASN A 15 2.93 -67.19 -19.49
N PHE A 16 4.02 -66.56 -19.04
CA PHE A 16 4.16 -65.12 -19.03
C PHE A 16 4.71 -64.65 -20.37
N GLU A 17 3.82 -64.19 -21.27
CA GLU A 17 4.26 -63.29 -22.32
C GLU A 17 4.86 -62.06 -21.68
N SER A 18 6.13 -61.79 -21.97
CA SER A 18 6.88 -60.62 -21.50
C SER A 18 6.32 -59.35 -22.17
N GLY A 19 5.22 -58.84 -21.63
CA GLY A 19 4.79 -57.45 -21.89
C GLY A 19 5.73 -56.52 -21.11
N VAL A 20 6.81 -56.10 -21.74
CA VAL A 20 7.56 -54.92 -21.27
C VAL A 20 6.64 -53.73 -21.30
N MET A 21 5.95 -53.42 -20.20
CA MET A 21 5.36 -52.15 -19.96
C MET A 21 6.51 -51.14 -19.92
N THR A 22 6.88 -50.56 -21.03
CA THR A 22 7.66 -49.32 -21.10
C THR A 22 6.82 -48.24 -20.44
N MET A 23 6.97 -48.04 -19.14
CA MET A 23 6.58 -46.78 -18.52
C MET A 23 7.41 -45.72 -19.22
N THR A 24 6.82 -45.05 -20.20
CA THR A 24 7.37 -43.77 -20.68
C THR A 24 7.42 -42.87 -19.48
N LYS A 25 8.60 -42.66 -18.92
CA LYS A 25 8.83 -41.60 -17.91
C LYS A 25 8.41 -40.29 -18.58
N LYS A 26 7.23 -39.77 -18.24
CA LYS A 26 6.83 -38.45 -18.62
C LYS A 26 7.92 -37.50 -18.08
N GLY A 27 8.57 -36.74 -18.94
CA GLY A 27 9.60 -35.81 -18.53
C GLY A 27 9.00 -34.80 -17.49
N LEU A 28 9.83 -34.33 -16.57
CA LEU A 28 9.43 -33.30 -15.62
C LEU A 28 9.04 -32.02 -16.38
N THR A 29 7.96 -31.39 -15.96
CA THR A 29 7.46 -30.14 -16.49
C THR A 29 7.64 -29.01 -15.46
N TYR A 30 7.49 -27.77 -15.89
CA TYR A 30 7.55 -26.61 -14.98
C TYR A 30 6.39 -26.61 -13.98
N ALA A 31 5.23 -27.13 -14.38
CA ALA A 31 4.09 -27.35 -13.49
C ALA A 31 4.38 -28.39 -12.40
N ASP A 32 5.17 -29.43 -12.71
CA ASP A 32 5.63 -30.41 -11.68
C ASP A 32 6.59 -29.77 -10.66
N ALA A 33 7.21 -28.63 -11.01
CA ALA A 33 8.03 -27.82 -10.13
C ALA A 33 7.24 -26.74 -9.37
N GLY A 34 5.91 -26.65 -9.58
CA GLY A 34 5.01 -25.77 -8.87
C GLY A 34 4.74 -24.42 -9.55
N VAL A 35 5.13 -24.25 -10.83
CA VAL A 35 4.87 -23.03 -11.61
C VAL A 35 3.95 -23.33 -12.80
N ASP A 36 2.80 -22.64 -12.85
CA ASP A 36 1.77 -22.83 -13.87
C ASP A 36 1.71 -21.64 -14.86
N ILE A 37 2.38 -21.79 -16.00
CA ILE A 37 2.42 -20.75 -17.04
C ILE A 37 1.02 -20.46 -17.61
N ASP A 38 0.15 -21.46 -17.73
CA ASP A 38 -1.20 -21.28 -18.30
C ASP A 38 -2.10 -20.51 -17.32
N ALA A 39 -1.93 -20.73 -16.01
CA ALA A 39 -2.57 -19.92 -14.98
C ALA A 39 -2.10 -18.46 -15.05
N GLY A 40 -0.80 -18.22 -15.20
CA GLY A 40 -0.25 -16.87 -15.40
C GLY A 40 -0.84 -16.16 -16.62
N ASN A 41 -0.88 -16.82 -17.76
CA ASN A 41 -1.48 -16.29 -18.98
C ASN A 41 -2.98 -15.99 -18.80
N THR A 42 -3.70 -16.88 -18.10
CA THR A 42 -5.12 -16.69 -17.80
C THR A 42 -5.34 -15.47 -16.90
N LEU A 43 -4.49 -15.26 -15.89
CA LEU A 43 -4.56 -14.09 -15.03
C LEU A 43 -4.39 -12.81 -15.85
N VAL A 44 -3.39 -12.75 -16.76
CA VAL A 44 -3.17 -11.57 -17.60
C VAL A 44 -4.43 -11.23 -18.41
N GLU A 45 -5.10 -12.22 -19.01
CA GLU A 45 -6.36 -11.96 -19.74
C GLU A 45 -7.48 -11.44 -18.82
N ARG A 46 -7.60 -11.95 -17.59
CA ARG A 46 -8.60 -11.52 -16.62
C ARG A 46 -8.42 -10.08 -16.13
N ILE A 47 -7.18 -9.61 -16.00
CA ILE A 47 -6.87 -8.27 -15.48
C ILE A 47 -6.82 -7.18 -16.56
N LYS A 48 -6.70 -7.51 -17.84
CA LYS A 48 -6.71 -6.54 -18.95
C LYS A 48 -7.86 -5.54 -18.89
N PRO A 49 -9.13 -5.94 -18.61
CA PRO A 49 -10.24 -4.99 -18.52
C PRO A 49 -10.06 -3.99 -17.36
N ALA A 50 -9.51 -4.44 -16.23
CA ALA A 50 -9.25 -3.58 -15.07
C ALA A 50 -8.14 -2.56 -15.38
N ALA A 51 -7.01 -3.00 -15.92
CA ALA A 51 -5.94 -2.10 -16.35
C ALA A 51 -6.41 -1.10 -17.42
N LYS A 52 -7.25 -1.53 -18.37
CA LYS A 52 -7.81 -0.65 -19.40
C LYS A 52 -8.67 0.48 -18.81
N ARG A 53 -9.39 0.26 -17.72
CA ARG A 53 -10.19 1.31 -17.07
C ARG A 53 -9.33 2.41 -16.48
N THR A 54 -8.08 2.15 -16.13
CA THR A 54 -7.14 3.13 -15.59
C THR A 54 -6.44 3.97 -16.68
N SER A 55 -6.70 3.67 -17.97
CA SER A 55 -6.01 4.32 -19.10
C SER A 55 -6.22 5.84 -19.10
N ARG A 56 -5.17 6.57 -19.39
CA ARG A 56 -5.16 8.04 -19.49
C ARG A 56 -4.31 8.49 -20.68
N SER A 57 -4.33 9.81 -20.97
CA SER A 57 -3.42 10.45 -21.93
C SER A 57 -1.97 10.12 -21.61
N GLY A 58 -1.18 9.82 -22.63
CA GLY A 58 0.20 9.40 -22.54
C GLY A 58 0.41 7.86 -22.56
N VAL A 59 -0.60 7.06 -22.27
CA VAL A 59 -0.49 5.58 -22.34
C VAL A 59 -0.47 5.12 -23.81
N MET A 60 0.65 4.54 -24.26
CA MET A 60 0.85 4.14 -25.65
C MET A 60 0.56 2.65 -25.93
N SER A 61 0.52 1.79 -24.90
CA SER A 61 0.33 0.35 -25.07
C SER A 61 -0.46 -0.26 -23.91
N GLY A 62 -1.10 -1.41 -24.17
CA GLY A 62 -1.73 -2.23 -23.14
C GLY A 62 -0.78 -3.26 -22.54
N LEU A 63 -1.30 -4.08 -21.58
CA LEU A 63 -0.55 -5.17 -20.95
C LEU A 63 -0.12 -6.27 -21.95
N GLY A 64 1.04 -6.88 -21.69
CA GLY A 64 1.53 -8.06 -22.41
C GLY A 64 2.78 -7.83 -23.28
N GLY A 65 3.35 -6.63 -23.29
CA GLY A 65 4.68 -6.35 -23.86
C GLY A 65 5.81 -6.56 -22.88
N PHE A 66 7.07 -6.51 -23.34
CA PHE A 66 8.25 -6.54 -22.46
C PHE A 66 8.38 -5.29 -21.58
N GLY A 67 7.73 -4.20 -21.95
CA GLY A 67 7.68 -2.95 -21.21
C GLY A 67 6.52 -2.11 -21.68
N ALA A 68 6.15 -1.13 -20.85
CA ALA A 68 5.11 -0.17 -21.16
C ALA A 68 5.72 1.14 -21.66
N LEU A 69 5.03 1.79 -22.58
CA LEU A 69 5.44 3.09 -23.13
C LEU A 69 4.47 4.16 -22.65
N PHE A 70 5.02 5.31 -22.25
CA PHE A 70 4.25 6.47 -21.81
C PHE A 70 4.80 7.75 -22.48
N ASP A 71 3.95 8.49 -23.17
CA ASP A 71 4.31 9.73 -23.83
C ASP A 71 3.97 10.95 -22.95
N LEU A 72 5.00 11.57 -22.38
CA LEU A 72 4.86 12.75 -21.52
C LEU A 72 4.30 13.97 -22.26
N LYS A 73 4.56 14.07 -23.57
CA LYS A 73 4.05 15.18 -24.38
C LYS A 73 2.55 15.04 -24.62
N ASP A 74 2.08 13.81 -24.91
CA ASP A 74 0.64 13.52 -25.03
C ASP A 74 -0.09 13.70 -23.69
N ALA A 75 0.60 13.46 -22.57
CA ALA A 75 0.10 13.76 -21.24
C ALA A 75 0.09 15.26 -20.88
N GLY A 76 0.58 16.14 -21.77
CA GLY A 76 0.49 17.61 -21.65
C GLY A 76 1.75 18.28 -21.09
N TYR A 77 2.81 17.56 -20.78
CA TYR A 77 4.06 18.12 -20.21
C TYR A 77 4.93 18.78 -21.28
N LYS A 78 5.62 19.86 -20.88
CA LYS A 78 6.52 20.63 -21.73
C LYS A 78 7.98 20.49 -21.35
N ASP A 79 8.32 20.62 -20.07
CA ASP A 79 9.65 20.45 -19.48
C ASP A 79 9.54 19.64 -18.17
N PRO A 80 9.13 18.34 -18.25
CA PRO A 80 8.83 17.57 -17.06
C PRO A 80 10.08 17.13 -16.30
N ILE A 81 9.94 17.10 -14.97
CA ILE A 81 10.79 16.32 -14.07
C ILE A 81 10.01 15.06 -13.68
N LEU A 82 10.63 13.90 -13.81
CA LEU A 82 10.05 12.64 -13.36
C LEU A 82 10.34 12.41 -11.88
N VAL A 83 9.34 11.90 -11.17
CA VAL A 83 9.44 11.44 -9.79
C VAL A 83 9.04 9.97 -9.74
N ALA A 84 9.79 9.15 -9.02
CA ALA A 84 9.50 7.74 -8.85
C ALA A 84 9.47 7.37 -7.38
N ALA A 85 8.53 6.52 -7.01
CA ALA A 85 8.40 5.94 -5.68
C ALA A 85 8.14 4.44 -5.78
N THR A 86 8.62 3.70 -4.79
CA THR A 86 8.36 2.27 -4.63
C THR A 86 8.03 1.98 -3.18
N ASP A 87 7.02 1.16 -2.96
CA ASP A 87 6.62 0.73 -1.62
C ASP A 87 5.88 -0.61 -1.68
N GLY A 88 5.63 -1.20 -0.53
CA GLY A 88 4.80 -2.40 -0.34
C GLY A 88 3.60 -2.10 0.55
N VAL A 89 2.82 -3.15 0.85
CA VAL A 89 1.71 -3.06 1.83
C VAL A 89 2.22 -3.40 3.24
N GLY A 90 3.27 -4.19 3.33
CA GLY A 90 3.84 -4.63 4.59
C GLY A 90 2.98 -5.67 5.32
N THR A 91 3.14 -5.77 6.64
CA THR A 91 2.55 -6.86 7.44
C THR A 91 1.02 -6.78 7.63
N LYS A 92 0.35 -5.74 7.08
CA LYS A 92 -1.10 -5.70 6.89
C LYS A 92 -1.57 -6.87 6.02
N LEU A 93 -0.74 -7.30 5.05
CA LEU A 93 -1.00 -8.48 4.20
C LEU A 93 -1.33 -9.72 5.02
N ARG A 94 -0.70 -9.94 6.18
CA ARG A 94 -1.01 -11.10 7.02
C ARG A 94 -2.46 -11.13 7.47
N ILE A 95 -3.07 -9.98 7.77
CA ILE A 95 -4.50 -9.91 8.12
C ILE A 95 -5.35 -10.28 6.90
N ALA A 96 -5.00 -9.75 5.72
CA ALA A 96 -5.72 -10.08 4.49
C ALA A 96 -5.65 -11.58 4.16
N ILE A 97 -4.48 -12.20 4.33
CA ILE A 97 -4.25 -13.63 4.12
C ILE A 97 -5.07 -14.45 5.15
N ASP A 98 -4.97 -14.12 6.44
CA ASP A 98 -5.65 -14.85 7.51
C ASP A 98 -7.18 -14.77 7.43
N THR A 99 -7.71 -13.67 6.90
CA THR A 99 -9.15 -13.45 6.75
C THR A 99 -9.71 -13.83 5.38
N GLY A 100 -8.85 -13.99 4.36
CA GLY A 100 -9.24 -14.14 2.95
C GLY A 100 -9.84 -12.86 2.34
N ASN A 101 -9.75 -11.72 3.04
CA ASN A 101 -10.25 -10.43 2.56
C ASN A 101 -9.12 -9.63 1.91
N VAL A 102 -8.96 -9.80 0.60
CA VAL A 102 -7.87 -9.23 -0.19
C VAL A 102 -8.29 -8.08 -1.11
N ASP A 103 -9.57 -7.69 -1.09
CA ASP A 103 -10.13 -6.78 -2.11
C ASP A 103 -9.57 -5.35 -2.03
N THR A 104 -9.17 -4.90 -0.86
CA THR A 104 -8.75 -3.51 -0.63
C THR A 104 -7.24 -3.31 -0.55
N ILE A 105 -6.45 -4.37 -0.35
CA ILE A 105 -4.99 -4.25 -0.15
C ILE A 105 -4.25 -3.73 -1.38
N GLY A 106 -4.81 -3.93 -2.58
CA GLY A 106 -4.30 -3.31 -3.81
C GLY A 106 -4.43 -1.78 -3.79
N ILE A 107 -5.46 -1.24 -3.13
CA ILE A 107 -5.60 0.20 -2.91
C ILE A 107 -4.49 0.70 -1.98
N ASP A 108 -4.19 -0.06 -0.91
CA ASP A 108 -3.07 0.26 -0.01
C ASP A 108 -1.76 0.36 -0.77
N LEU A 109 -1.45 -0.63 -1.62
CA LEU A 109 -0.22 -0.65 -2.41
C LEU A 109 -0.07 0.61 -3.27
N VAL A 110 -1.12 0.98 -3.99
CA VAL A 110 -1.10 2.19 -4.83
C VAL A 110 -0.98 3.44 -3.98
N ALA A 111 -1.75 3.54 -2.90
CA ALA A 111 -1.77 4.71 -2.03
C ALA A 111 -0.40 5.00 -1.41
N MET A 112 0.31 3.96 -0.94
CA MET A 112 1.65 4.10 -0.37
C MET A 112 2.63 4.72 -1.37
N CYS A 113 2.58 4.32 -2.65
CA CYS A 113 3.45 4.87 -3.68
C CYS A 113 3.02 6.27 -4.16
N VAL A 114 1.74 6.48 -4.46
CA VAL A 114 1.31 7.73 -5.13
C VAL A 114 1.17 8.90 -4.16
N ASN A 115 0.88 8.65 -2.87
CA ASN A 115 0.91 9.69 -1.85
C ASN A 115 2.33 10.24 -1.65
N ASP A 116 3.37 9.41 -1.80
CA ASP A 116 4.77 9.85 -1.76
C ASP A 116 5.14 10.70 -2.99
N LEU A 117 4.61 10.35 -4.18
CA LEU A 117 4.83 11.17 -5.38
C LEU A 117 4.25 12.56 -5.21
N VAL A 118 3.04 12.68 -4.68
CA VAL A 118 2.38 13.99 -4.52
C VAL A 118 3.07 14.85 -3.47
N CYS A 119 3.79 14.27 -2.51
CA CYS A 119 4.61 15.02 -1.57
C CYS A 119 5.75 15.79 -2.25
N GLN A 120 6.18 15.37 -3.43
CA GLN A 120 7.16 16.08 -4.27
C GLN A 120 6.50 17.11 -5.21
N GLY A 121 5.16 17.24 -5.20
CA GLY A 121 4.40 18.08 -6.14
C GLY A 121 4.09 17.37 -7.48
N ALA A 122 4.40 16.07 -7.60
CA ALA A 122 4.23 15.33 -8.85
C ALA A 122 2.83 14.72 -8.99
N GLU A 123 2.25 14.81 -10.19
CA GLU A 123 1.07 14.07 -10.58
C GLU A 123 1.46 12.61 -10.90
N PRO A 124 0.85 11.60 -10.26
CA PRO A 124 1.07 10.20 -10.63
C PRO A 124 0.59 9.92 -12.06
N LEU A 125 1.46 9.33 -12.89
CA LEU A 125 1.18 9.06 -14.30
C LEU A 125 0.87 7.59 -14.54
N PHE A 126 1.75 6.70 -14.06
CA PHE A 126 1.58 5.27 -14.24
C PHE A 126 2.13 4.47 -13.06
N PHE A 127 1.64 3.25 -12.98
CA PHE A 127 1.92 2.29 -11.92
C PHE A 127 2.27 0.94 -12.51
N LEU A 128 3.20 0.24 -11.86
CA LEU A 128 3.53 -1.16 -12.08
C LEU A 128 3.49 -1.89 -10.74
N ASP A 129 3.01 -3.12 -10.74
CA ASP A 129 3.00 -3.96 -9.54
C ASP A 129 3.91 -5.19 -9.70
N TYR A 130 4.37 -5.70 -8.57
CA TYR A 130 5.00 -7.00 -8.45
C TYR A 130 4.22 -7.82 -7.44
N PHE A 131 3.60 -8.90 -7.91
CA PHE A 131 2.85 -9.85 -7.09
C PHE A 131 3.63 -11.16 -7.01
N ALA A 132 4.15 -11.51 -5.84
CA ALA A 132 4.88 -12.75 -5.58
C ALA A 132 4.08 -13.66 -4.66
N THR A 133 3.93 -14.95 -5.00
CA THR A 133 3.17 -15.91 -4.22
C THR A 133 3.82 -17.29 -4.24
N GLY A 134 3.53 -18.12 -3.23
CA GLY A 134 3.97 -19.52 -3.20
C GLY A 134 3.27 -20.40 -4.23
N LYS A 135 1.99 -20.08 -4.51
CA LYS A 135 1.19 -20.69 -5.58
C LYS A 135 0.14 -19.70 -6.05
N LEU A 136 -0.02 -19.59 -7.37
CA LEU A 136 -0.99 -18.69 -7.97
C LEU A 136 -2.42 -19.26 -7.85
N GLU A 137 -3.25 -18.55 -7.08
CA GLU A 137 -4.69 -18.80 -6.99
C GLU A 137 -5.41 -17.69 -7.78
N LEU A 138 -5.95 -18.06 -8.97
CA LEU A 138 -6.44 -17.10 -9.98
C LEU A 138 -7.51 -16.13 -9.47
N GLU A 139 -8.45 -16.60 -8.67
CA GLU A 139 -9.54 -15.74 -8.15
C GLU A 139 -8.99 -14.72 -7.14
N GLU A 140 -8.11 -15.13 -6.23
CA GLU A 140 -7.48 -14.26 -5.26
C GLU A 140 -6.59 -13.20 -5.94
N ALA A 141 -5.70 -13.62 -6.84
CA ALA A 141 -4.85 -12.74 -7.61
C ALA A 141 -5.66 -11.72 -8.43
N THR A 142 -6.77 -12.16 -9.04
CA THR A 142 -7.67 -11.27 -9.79
C THR A 142 -8.28 -10.20 -8.88
N ARG A 143 -8.70 -10.56 -7.65
CA ARG A 143 -9.26 -9.62 -6.67
C ARG A 143 -8.21 -8.60 -6.23
N ILE A 144 -6.99 -9.05 -5.93
CA ILE A 144 -5.87 -8.18 -5.53
C ILE A 144 -5.57 -7.16 -6.63
N ILE A 145 -5.39 -7.61 -7.89
CA ILE A 145 -5.05 -6.72 -9.00
C ILE A 145 -6.22 -5.80 -9.37
N ASN A 146 -7.46 -6.22 -9.19
CA ASN A 146 -8.62 -5.32 -9.29
C ASN A 146 -8.57 -4.22 -8.21
N GLY A 147 -8.12 -4.53 -7.01
CA GLY A 147 -7.85 -3.54 -5.95
C GLY A 147 -6.75 -2.54 -6.36
N ILE A 148 -5.66 -3.01 -6.98
CA ILE A 148 -4.60 -2.15 -7.54
C ILE A 148 -5.18 -1.23 -8.62
N ALA A 149 -5.91 -1.78 -9.59
CA ALA A 149 -6.56 -0.98 -10.63
C ALA A 149 -7.52 0.06 -10.03
N LYS A 150 -8.26 -0.29 -8.97
CA LYS A 150 -9.13 0.65 -8.26
C LYS A 150 -8.35 1.80 -7.61
N GLY A 151 -7.22 1.51 -6.96
CA GLY A 151 -6.31 2.53 -6.44
C GLY A 151 -5.79 3.47 -7.54
N CYS A 152 -5.43 2.89 -8.69
CA CYS A 152 -5.01 3.67 -9.87
C CYS A 152 -6.14 4.56 -10.41
N GLU A 153 -7.38 4.07 -10.52
CA GLU A 153 -8.54 4.89 -10.91
C GLU A 153 -8.78 6.06 -9.95
N LEU A 154 -8.69 5.80 -8.64
CA LEU A 154 -8.90 6.81 -7.61
C LEU A 154 -7.83 7.90 -7.64
N SER A 155 -6.57 7.54 -7.89
CA SER A 155 -5.44 8.47 -7.97
C SER A 155 -5.30 9.14 -9.35
N GLY A 156 -5.97 8.64 -10.39
CA GLY A 156 -5.81 9.11 -11.77
C GLY A 156 -4.55 8.59 -12.46
N CYS A 157 -3.95 7.55 -11.92
CA CYS A 157 -2.75 6.88 -12.41
C CYS A 157 -3.12 5.69 -13.31
N ALA A 158 -2.32 5.38 -14.34
CA ALA A 158 -2.59 4.25 -15.22
C ALA A 158 -1.83 2.99 -14.76
N LEU A 159 -2.51 1.87 -14.58
CA LEU A 159 -1.88 0.56 -14.41
C LEU A 159 -1.43 0.06 -15.79
N ILE A 160 -0.13 0.18 -16.11
CA ILE A 160 0.40 -0.07 -17.45
C ILE A 160 1.24 -1.34 -17.57
N GLY A 161 1.56 -1.98 -16.46
CA GLY A 161 2.37 -3.20 -16.42
C GLY A 161 2.44 -3.77 -15.02
N GLY A 162 3.18 -4.85 -14.89
CA GLY A 162 3.45 -5.53 -13.64
C GLY A 162 4.05 -6.91 -13.89
N GLU A 163 4.32 -7.64 -12.83
CA GLU A 163 4.85 -8.99 -12.85
C GLU A 163 4.11 -9.86 -11.83
N THR A 164 3.78 -11.09 -12.21
CA THR A 164 3.27 -12.10 -11.31
C THR A 164 4.24 -13.27 -11.25
N ALA A 165 4.78 -13.56 -10.07
CA ALA A 165 5.77 -14.59 -9.86
C ALA A 165 5.26 -15.69 -8.92
N GLU A 166 5.18 -16.93 -9.43
CA GLU A 166 5.07 -18.10 -8.57
C GLU A 166 6.47 -18.49 -8.07
N MET A 167 6.64 -18.51 -6.76
CA MET A 167 7.92 -18.74 -6.10
C MET A 167 7.80 -19.88 -5.07
N PRO A 168 7.56 -21.14 -5.51
CA PRO A 168 7.42 -22.27 -4.63
C PRO A 168 8.72 -22.48 -3.83
N GLY A 169 8.58 -22.63 -2.51
CA GLY A 169 9.72 -22.75 -1.58
C GLY A 169 10.26 -21.44 -1.05
N MET A 170 9.95 -20.28 -1.67
CA MET A 170 10.20 -18.95 -1.13
C MET A 170 9.02 -18.48 -0.28
N TYR A 171 7.80 -18.64 -0.80
CA TYR A 171 6.55 -18.38 -0.08
C TYR A 171 5.83 -19.70 0.20
N HIS A 172 5.10 -19.76 1.32
CA HIS A 172 4.18 -20.88 1.57
C HIS A 172 2.94 -20.75 0.68
N LYS A 173 2.24 -21.87 0.47
CA LYS A 173 0.97 -21.85 -0.23
C LYS A 173 -0.03 -20.95 0.51
N GLY A 174 -0.61 -19.99 -0.20
CA GLY A 174 -1.53 -18.98 0.32
C GLY A 174 -0.84 -17.72 0.86
N ASP A 175 0.49 -17.72 0.98
CA ASP A 175 1.24 -16.50 1.29
C ASP A 175 1.60 -15.76 -0.01
N PHE A 176 1.56 -14.43 0.06
CA PHE A 176 1.97 -13.56 -1.03
C PHE A 176 2.55 -12.25 -0.51
N ASP A 177 3.27 -11.56 -1.39
CA ASP A 177 3.78 -10.21 -1.15
C ASP A 177 3.48 -9.31 -2.35
N LEU A 178 3.40 -8.01 -2.09
CA LEU A 178 3.10 -6.99 -3.07
C LEU A 178 4.13 -5.87 -2.99
N ALA A 179 4.67 -5.49 -4.13
CA ALA A 179 5.45 -4.28 -4.28
C ALA A 179 4.89 -3.44 -5.43
N GLY A 180 4.88 -2.13 -5.24
CA GLY A 180 4.43 -1.15 -6.23
C GLY A 180 5.56 -0.25 -6.67
N PHE A 181 5.50 0.19 -7.92
CA PHE A 181 6.37 1.19 -8.48
C PHE A 181 5.52 2.21 -9.24
N ALA A 182 5.53 3.45 -8.75
CA ALA A 182 4.81 4.56 -9.36
C ALA A 182 5.78 5.56 -9.96
N VAL A 183 5.40 6.13 -11.11
CA VAL A 183 6.10 7.26 -11.72
C VAL A 183 5.10 8.38 -11.91
N GLY A 184 5.51 9.56 -11.47
CA GLY A 184 4.80 10.83 -11.66
C GLY A 184 5.67 11.85 -12.36
N ALA A 185 5.08 12.98 -12.70
CA ALA A 185 5.79 14.10 -13.24
C ALA A 185 5.22 15.42 -12.71
N MET A 186 6.07 16.46 -12.79
CA MET A 186 5.73 17.85 -12.58
C MET A 186 6.50 18.68 -13.58
N GLU A 187 6.06 19.91 -13.88
CA GLU A 187 6.85 20.85 -14.65
C GLU A 187 8.04 21.36 -13.82
N ARG A 188 9.15 21.65 -14.47
CA ARG A 188 10.35 22.17 -13.82
C ARG A 188 10.04 23.43 -13.00
N GLY A 189 10.49 23.44 -11.74
CA GLY A 189 10.29 24.53 -10.80
C GLY A 189 8.99 24.46 -9.99
N GLN A 190 8.21 23.37 -10.14
CA GLN A 190 7.04 23.09 -9.30
C GLN A 190 7.32 22.07 -8.17
N ASP A 191 8.59 21.71 -7.98
CA ASP A 191 9.05 20.78 -6.97
C ASP A 191 8.78 21.29 -5.55
N LEU A 192 8.38 20.37 -4.67
CA LEU A 192 8.21 20.54 -3.25
C LEU A 192 9.22 19.67 -2.48
N PRO A 193 9.64 20.07 -1.24
CA PRO A 193 9.24 21.29 -0.50
C PRO A 193 9.92 22.55 -1.07
N LYS A 194 9.21 23.68 -1.00
CA LYS A 194 9.72 24.96 -1.50
C LYS A 194 9.13 26.15 -0.72
N GLY A 195 9.99 27.00 -0.22
CA GLY A 195 9.57 28.24 0.43
C GLY A 195 9.01 28.08 1.85
N VAL A 196 9.25 26.95 2.51
CA VAL A 196 8.83 26.72 3.89
C VAL A 196 9.50 27.73 4.82
N VAL A 197 8.71 28.41 5.64
CA VAL A 197 9.18 29.44 6.60
C VAL A 197 8.51 29.29 7.95
N ALA A 198 9.14 29.85 8.99
CA ALA A 198 8.49 29.98 10.28
C ALA A 198 7.22 30.84 10.18
N GLY A 199 6.13 30.38 10.79
CA GLY A 199 4.80 30.99 10.68
C GLY A 199 3.87 30.31 9.67
N ASP A 200 4.38 29.41 8.79
CA ASP A 200 3.53 28.57 7.97
C ASP A 200 2.58 27.74 8.83
N VAL A 201 1.34 27.60 8.37
CA VAL A 201 0.30 26.82 9.05
C VAL A 201 0.40 25.34 8.61
N LEU A 202 0.23 24.45 9.57
CA LEU A 202 0.16 23.00 9.32
C LEU A 202 -1.29 22.57 9.22
N LEU A 203 -1.72 22.19 8.02
CA LEU A 203 -3.04 21.59 7.75
C LEU A 203 -2.91 20.07 7.70
N GLY A 204 -3.61 19.36 8.59
CA GLY A 204 -3.68 17.90 8.61
C GLY A 204 -4.92 17.37 7.91
N LEU A 205 -4.77 16.34 7.09
CA LEU A 205 -5.87 15.61 6.48
C LEU A 205 -6.15 14.31 7.25
N ALA A 206 -7.42 14.08 7.56
CA ALA A 206 -7.84 12.88 8.29
C ALA A 206 -7.40 11.59 7.58
N SER A 207 -7.01 10.58 8.35
CA SER A 207 -6.81 9.22 7.86
C SER A 207 -8.09 8.41 7.94
N ASP A 208 -8.23 7.39 7.10
CA ASP A 208 -9.34 6.42 7.15
C ASP A 208 -9.08 5.26 8.14
N GLY A 209 -8.03 5.36 8.95
CA GLY A 209 -7.62 4.38 9.95
C GLY A 209 -6.11 4.25 10.06
N VAL A 210 -5.63 3.05 10.33
CA VAL A 210 -4.19 2.77 10.54
C VAL A 210 -3.38 2.92 9.26
N HIS A 211 -4.03 2.87 8.09
CA HIS A 211 -3.41 2.83 6.77
C HIS A 211 -2.60 1.54 6.55
N SER A 212 -1.29 1.63 6.23
CA SER A 212 -0.46 0.45 5.99
C SER A 212 0.78 0.38 6.88
N ASN A 213 0.87 1.21 7.92
CA ASN A 213 2.03 1.27 8.81
C ASN A 213 1.70 0.80 10.22
N GLY A 214 2.70 0.28 10.94
CA GLY A 214 2.54 -0.18 12.31
C GLY A 214 1.84 -1.54 12.47
N TYR A 215 1.56 -2.28 11.41
CA TYR A 215 0.76 -3.51 11.47
C TYR A 215 1.42 -4.68 12.21
N SER A 216 2.72 -4.72 12.35
CA SER A 216 3.38 -5.68 13.23
C SER A 216 2.94 -5.49 14.68
N LEU A 217 2.84 -4.22 15.13
CA LEU A 217 2.34 -3.88 16.45
C LEU A 217 0.82 -4.10 16.56
N VAL A 218 0.03 -3.68 15.55
CA VAL A 218 -1.43 -3.93 15.51
C VAL A 218 -1.73 -5.41 15.70
N ARG A 219 -1.09 -6.30 14.94
CA ARG A 219 -1.27 -7.75 15.06
C ARG A 219 -0.91 -8.27 16.46
N ARG A 220 0.17 -7.76 17.03
CA ARG A 220 0.54 -8.11 18.41
C ARG A 220 -0.48 -7.64 19.43
N ILE A 221 -1.06 -6.45 19.25
CA ILE A 221 -2.14 -5.92 20.10
C ILE A 221 -3.40 -6.80 19.99
N VAL A 222 -3.75 -7.23 18.79
CA VAL A 222 -4.88 -8.16 18.58
C VAL A 222 -4.63 -9.49 19.30
N GLU A 223 -3.43 -10.07 19.20
CA GLU A 223 -3.06 -11.28 19.96
C GLU A 223 -3.25 -11.08 21.48
N VAL A 224 -2.78 -9.95 22.02
CA VAL A 224 -2.91 -9.61 23.46
C VAL A 224 -4.38 -9.42 23.85
N SER A 225 -5.20 -8.85 22.97
CA SER A 225 -6.64 -8.66 23.25
C SER A 225 -7.43 -9.96 23.34
N GLY A 226 -6.91 -11.05 22.77
CA GLY A 226 -7.58 -12.34 22.66
C GLY A 226 -8.74 -12.39 21.66
N LEU A 227 -8.97 -11.32 20.90
CA LEU A 227 -10.03 -11.26 19.90
C LEU A 227 -9.63 -12.01 18.61
N ALA A 228 -10.58 -12.72 18.00
CA ALA A 228 -10.41 -13.30 16.67
C ALA A 228 -10.78 -12.29 15.58
N TRP A 229 -10.20 -12.47 14.37
CA TRP A 229 -10.44 -11.58 13.21
C TRP A 229 -11.92 -11.46 12.83
N GLY A 230 -12.71 -12.52 13.02
CA GLY A 230 -14.15 -12.54 12.70
C GLY A 230 -15.05 -11.94 13.76
N GLU A 231 -14.55 -11.62 14.95
CA GLU A 231 -15.35 -10.99 16.00
C GLU A 231 -15.60 -9.51 15.71
N LYS A 232 -16.68 -8.96 16.28
CA LYS A 232 -17.00 -7.54 16.13
C LYS A 232 -15.88 -6.67 16.69
N ALA A 233 -15.46 -5.68 15.93
CA ALA A 233 -14.45 -4.73 16.38
C ALA A 233 -14.98 -3.91 17.58
N PRO A 234 -14.19 -3.70 18.65
CA PRO A 234 -14.60 -2.86 19.79
C PRO A 234 -14.83 -1.38 19.43
N PHE A 235 -14.38 -0.96 18.25
CA PHE A 235 -14.40 0.42 17.77
C PHE A 235 -15.22 0.62 16.48
N ALA A 236 -15.86 -0.44 15.95
CA ALA A 236 -16.66 -0.38 14.73
C ALA A 236 -17.79 -1.42 14.73
N GLU A 237 -18.79 -1.26 13.85
CA GLU A 237 -19.93 -2.18 13.74
C GLU A 237 -19.66 -3.40 12.82
N ILE A 238 -18.44 -3.55 12.32
CA ILE A 238 -17.98 -4.63 11.43
C ILE A 238 -16.96 -5.54 12.15
N SER A 239 -16.52 -6.60 11.50
CA SER A 239 -15.54 -7.51 12.08
C SER A 239 -14.18 -6.81 12.30
N LEU A 240 -13.41 -7.32 13.27
CA LEU A 240 -12.08 -6.74 13.60
C LEU A 240 -11.14 -6.77 12.41
N GLY A 241 -11.12 -7.90 11.67
CA GLY A 241 -10.29 -8.03 10.47
C GLY A 241 -10.68 -7.02 9.40
N GLU A 242 -11.98 -6.85 9.12
CA GLU A 242 -12.49 -5.89 8.14
C GLU A 242 -12.18 -4.44 8.56
N ALA A 243 -12.40 -4.08 9.82
CA ALA A 243 -12.10 -2.74 10.33
C ALA A 243 -10.60 -2.39 10.25
N LEU A 244 -9.72 -3.37 10.52
CA LEU A 244 -8.27 -3.18 10.41
C LEU A 244 -7.74 -3.28 8.97
N LEU A 245 -8.55 -3.72 8.02
CA LEU A 245 -8.24 -3.72 6.59
C LEU A 245 -8.77 -2.48 5.86
N ALA A 246 -9.32 -1.48 6.57
CA ALA A 246 -9.67 -0.20 5.98
C ALA A 246 -8.49 0.32 5.12
N PRO A 247 -8.72 0.65 3.82
CA PRO A 247 -7.62 0.99 2.92
C PRO A 247 -6.98 2.32 3.28
N THR A 248 -5.71 2.46 2.92
CA THR A 248 -4.99 3.73 2.97
C THR A 248 -5.68 4.77 2.09
N ARG A 249 -5.94 5.95 2.67
CA ARG A 249 -6.57 7.06 1.94
C ARG A 249 -5.66 7.58 0.85
N LEU A 250 -6.24 7.84 -0.31
CA LEU A 250 -5.58 8.44 -1.47
C LEU A 250 -5.78 9.96 -1.44
N TYR A 251 -4.71 10.71 -1.19
CA TYR A 251 -4.75 12.18 -1.08
C TYR A 251 -4.40 12.91 -2.39
N VAL A 252 -4.07 12.17 -3.46
CA VAL A 252 -3.51 12.73 -4.70
C VAL A 252 -4.35 13.87 -5.25
N LYS A 253 -5.67 13.68 -5.42
CA LYS A 253 -6.53 14.67 -6.05
C LYS A 253 -6.70 15.95 -5.23
N SER A 254 -6.89 15.78 -3.92
CA SER A 254 -7.04 16.90 -2.98
C SER A 254 -5.74 17.68 -2.81
N ALA A 255 -4.61 16.96 -2.65
CA ALA A 255 -3.30 17.58 -2.52
C ALA A 255 -2.89 18.34 -3.79
N LEU A 256 -3.06 17.76 -4.99
CA LEU A 256 -2.79 18.46 -6.25
C LEU A 256 -3.71 19.65 -6.46
N ALA A 257 -4.98 19.59 -6.05
CA ALA A 257 -5.88 20.74 -6.10
C ALA A 257 -5.37 21.88 -5.20
N ALA A 258 -4.89 21.57 -4.00
CA ALA A 258 -4.27 22.56 -3.12
C ALA A 258 -2.96 23.13 -3.69
N VAL A 259 -2.07 22.28 -4.20
CA VAL A 259 -0.81 22.72 -4.85
C VAL A 259 -1.09 23.66 -6.03
N ASN A 260 -2.07 23.32 -6.88
CA ASN A 260 -2.46 24.13 -8.03
C ASN A 260 -3.13 25.47 -7.65
N ALA A 261 -3.74 25.54 -6.46
CA ALA A 261 -4.29 26.79 -5.94
C ALA A 261 -3.20 27.78 -5.48
N GLY A 262 -1.98 27.27 -5.21
CA GLY A 262 -0.84 28.04 -4.70
C GLY A 262 -0.80 28.11 -3.17
N GLY A 263 0.33 28.57 -2.62
CA GLY A 263 0.52 28.73 -1.17
C GLY A 263 0.86 27.44 -0.41
N VAL A 264 0.96 26.28 -1.07
CA VAL A 264 1.49 25.05 -0.49
C VAL A 264 3.01 25.05 -0.59
N HIS A 265 3.69 24.94 0.55
CA HIS A 265 5.15 24.96 0.63
C HIS A 265 5.74 23.56 0.82
N ALA A 266 5.04 22.64 1.49
CA ALA A 266 5.45 21.26 1.67
C ALA A 266 4.25 20.33 1.88
N LEU A 267 4.46 19.04 1.58
CA LEU A 267 3.54 17.95 1.85
C LEU A 267 4.31 16.82 2.54
N ALA A 268 3.73 16.21 3.56
CA ALA A 268 4.29 15.07 4.27
C ALA A 268 3.24 13.95 4.37
N HIS A 269 3.52 12.81 3.78
CA HIS A 269 2.74 11.58 3.96
C HIS A 269 3.10 10.95 5.30
N ILE A 270 2.12 10.76 6.18
CA ILE A 270 2.35 10.25 7.53
C ILE A 270 2.28 8.73 7.53
N THR A 271 3.44 8.12 7.47
CA THR A 271 3.69 6.68 7.40
C THR A 271 4.38 6.16 8.66
N GLY A 272 5.22 5.13 8.56
CA GLY A 272 6.08 4.69 9.67
C GLY A 272 6.98 5.82 10.15
N GLY A 273 7.08 5.99 11.47
CA GLY A 273 7.70 7.16 12.09
C GLY A 273 6.68 8.22 12.53
N GLY A 274 5.40 8.12 12.10
CA GLY A 274 4.30 9.01 12.49
C GLY A 274 4.58 10.49 12.20
N LEU A 275 3.88 11.38 12.88
CA LEU A 275 4.11 12.83 12.76
C LEU A 275 5.54 13.21 13.15
N THR A 276 6.11 12.51 14.14
CA THR A 276 7.41 12.81 14.74
C THR A 276 8.57 12.72 13.74
N GLU A 277 8.58 11.71 12.87
CA GLU A 277 9.70 11.45 11.96
C GLU A 277 9.41 11.85 10.50
N ASN A 278 8.13 11.96 10.09
CA ASN A 278 7.81 12.31 8.70
C ASN A 278 7.81 13.83 8.45
N LEU A 279 7.32 14.65 9.38
CA LEU A 279 7.32 16.10 9.20
C LEU A 279 8.73 16.69 9.00
N PRO A 280 9.75 16.34 9.81
CA PRO A 280 11.10 16.86 9.63
C PRO A 280 11.72 16.61 8.25
N ARG A 281 11.26 15.57 7.53
CA ARG A 281 11.80 15.22 6.19
C ARG A 281 11.53 16.27 5.12
N VAL A 282 10.53 17.13 5.34
CA VAL A 282 10.12 18.18 4.39
C VAL A 282 10.42 19.60 4.90
N LEU A 283 11.06 19.71 6.07
CA LEU A 283 11.43 20.99 6.68
C LEU A 283 12.88 21.33 6.38
N PRO A 284 13.20 22.60 6.03
CA PRO A 284 14.56 23.08 5.93
C PRO A 284 15.31 23.00 7.29
N GLU A 285 16.64 23.00 7.23
CA GLU A 285 17.48 23.07 8.42
C GLU A 285 17.17 24.38 9.21
N GLY A 286 17.05 24.26 10.53
CA GLY A 286 16.71 25.36 11.42
C GLY A 286 15.20 25.58 11.61
N LEU A 287 14.35 24.79 10.97
CA LEU A 287 12.90 24.82 11.16
C LEU A 287 12.40 23.51 11.80
N GLY A 288 11.38 23.66 12.64
CA GLY A 288 10.66 22.57 13.29
C GLY A 288 9.15 22.79 13.20
N ALA A 289 8.39 21.83 13.71
CA ALA A 289 6.94 21.91 13.77
C ALA A 289 6.45 21.97 15.23
N GLN A 290 5.48 22.83 15.52
CA GLN A 290 4.73 22.82 16.76
C GLN A 290 3.30 22.40 16.49
N ILE A 291 2.87 21.29 17.11
CA ILE A 291 1.56 20.67 16.90
C ILE A 291 0.76 20.74 18.19
N ASP A 292 -0.49 21.18 18.07
CA ASP A 292 -1.50 21.13 19.12
C ASP A 292 -2.31 19.83 18.99
N LEU A 293 -2.08 18.88 19.89
CA LEU A 293 -2.74 17.60 19.94
C LEU A 293 -4.25 17.69 20.27
N THR A 294 -4.73 18.86 20.69
CA THR A 294 -6.17 19.09 20.93
C THR A 294 -6.93 19.50 19.68
N SER A 295 -6.24 19.73 18.56
CA SER A 295 -6.85 20.19 17.31
C SER A 295 -7.64 19.13 16.54
N TRP A 296 -7.52 17.85 16.91
CA TRP A 296 -8.36 16.76 16.38
C TRP A 296 -8.66 15.72 17.45
N GLU A 297 -9.71 14.95 17.23
CA GLU A 297 -10.05 13.82 18.09
C GLU A 297 -9.35 12.55 17.61
N LEU A 298 -8.71 11.82 18.54
CA LEU A 298 -8.10 10.53 18.22
C LEU A 298 -9.17 9.55 17.74
N PRO A 299 -9.05 8.97 16.51
CA PRO A 299 -10.05 8.03 16.00
C PRO A 299 -10.23 6.78 16.87
N PRO A 300 -11.43 6.17 16.90
CA PRO A 300 -11.76 5.06 17.79
C PRO A 300 -10.79 3.87 17.69
N VAL A 301 -10.27 3.55 16.51
CA VAL A 301 -9.29 2.47 16.31
C VAL A 301 -8.01 2.73 17.12
N PHE A 302 -7.51 3.94 17.13
CA PHE A 302 -6.30 4.28 17.88
C PHE A 302 -6.56 4.34 19.40
N LYS A 303 -7.74 4.82 19.82
CA LYS A 303 -8.17 4.76 21.23
C LYS A 303 -8.15 3.31 21.73
N TRP A 304 -8.66 2.39 20.93
CA TRP A 304 -8.66 0.96 21.26
C TRP A 304 -7.23 0.38 21.29
N LEU A 305 -6.40 0.69 20.30
CA LEU A 305 -5.01 0.23 20.25
C LEU A 305 -4.22 0.70 21.48
N VAL A 306 -4.32 1.99 21.82
CA VAL A 306 -3.67 2.58 22.98
C VAL A 306 -4.13 1.92 24.29
N ALA A 307 -5.45 1.80 24.49
CA ALA A 307 -6.01 1.22 25.72
C ALA A 307 -5.63 -0.27 25.86
N THR A 308 -5.64 -1.05 24.78
CA THR A 308 -5.33 -2.48 24.80
C THR A 308 -3.84 -2.73 25.04
N ALA A 309 -2.98 -1.91 24.48
CA ALA A 309 -1.52 -2.04 24.61
C ALA A 309 -0.95 -1.36 25.87
N GLY A 310 -1.71 -0.46 26.52
CA GLY A 310 -1.16 0.46 27.52
C GLY A 310 -0.08 1.37 26.92
N MET A 311 -0.33 1.87 25.69
CA MET A 311 0.66 2.58 24.89
C MET A 311 0.79 4.04 25.34
N GLU A 312 2.03 4.50 25.49
CA GLU A 312 2.33 5.90 25.74
C GLU A 312 2.08 6.77 24.48
N GLN A 313 1.68 8.03 24.68
CA GLN A 313 1.41 8.97 23.58
C GLN A 313 2.61 9.15 22.64
N SER A 314 3.83 9.15 23.18
CA SER A 314 5.05 9.24 22.37
C SER A 314 5.22 8.08 21.40
N GLU A 315 4.87 6.86 21.81
CA GLU A 315 4.91 5.67 20.97
C GLU A 315 3.80 5.71 19.91
N LEU A 316 2.59 6.15 20.28
CA LEU A 316 1.49 6.37 19.33
C LEU A 316 1.91 7.31 18.20
N LEU A 317 2.47 8.48 18.54
CA LEU A 317 2.87 9.54 17.60
C LEU A 317 4.10 9.19 16.75
N LYS A 318 4.86 8.17 17.14
CA LYS A 318 6.02 7.67 16.42
C LYS A 318 5.68 6.47 15.55
N THR A 319 4.75 5.62 15.95
CA THR A 319 4.44 4.37 15.24
C THR A 319 3.31 4.55 14.22
N PHE A 320 2.32 5.39 14.54
CA PHE A 320 1.08 5.51 13.79
C PHE A 320 0.83 6.93 13.27
N ASN A 321 -0.10 7.04 12.32
CA ASN A 321 -0.58 8.34 11.84
C ASN A 321 -1.49 9.07 12.84
N ALA A 322 -1.95 8.40 13.90
CA ALA A 322 -2.81 8.93 14.96
C ALA A 322 -4.05 9.69 14.47
N GLY A 323 -4.56 9.36 13.27
CA GLY A 323 -5.73 9.99 12.66
C GLY A 323 -5.42 11.07 11.62
N VAL A 324 -4.14 11.35 11.35
CA VAL A 324 -3.68 12.33 10.35
C VAL A 324 -2.78 11.64 9.34
N GLY A 325 -3.26 11.44 8.11
CA GLY A 325 -2.51 10.68 7.10
C GLY A 325 -1.68 11.53 6.16
N MET A 326 -1.98 12.82 6.01
CA MET A 326 -1.20 13.78 5.21
C MET A 326 -1.15 15.12 5.93
N VAL A 327 -0.02 15.80 5.87
CA VAL A 327 0.13 17.17 6.40
C VAL A 327 0.65 18.09 5.30
N LEU A 328 0.05 19.28 5.19
CA LEU A 328 0.50 20.37 4.32
C LEU A 328 1.07 21.49 5.18
N ALA A 329 2.27 21.99 4.86
CA ALA A 329 2.75 23.27 5.32
C ALA A 329 2.35 24.31 4.29
N VAL A 330 1.58 25.32 4.70
CA VAL A 330 0.99 26.32 3.81
C VAL A 330 1.26 27.74 4.31
N SER A 331 1.31 28.68 3.38
CA SER A 331 1.38 30.11 3.73
C SER A 331 0.23 30.49 4.68
N ALA A 332 0.53 31.22 5.74
CA ALA A 332 -0.47 31.63 6.73
C ALA A 332 -1.62 32.44 6.10
N ASP A 333 -1.32 33.27 5.10
CA ASP A 333 -2.32 34.09 4.41
C ASP A 333 -3.27 33.26 3.52
N GLU A 334 -2.86 32.06 3.09
CA GLU A 334 -3.63 31.18 2.20
C GLU A 334 -4.31 30.01 2.95
N ALA A 335 -4.05 29.85 4.26
CA ALA A 335 -4.48 28.68 5.03
C ALA A 335 -6.00 28.46 5.00
N ASP A 336 -6.81 29.51 5.14
CA ASP A 336 -8.28 29.43 5.11
C ASP A 336 -8.79 29.07 3.71
N ALA A 337 -8.20 29.66 2.66
CA ALA A 337 -8.56 29.37 1.28
C ALA A 337 -8.22 27.93 0.90
N LEU A 338 -7.03 27.46 1.28
CA LEU A 338 -6.60 26.08 1.05
C LEU A 338 -7.40 25.06 1.85
N THR A 339 -7.81 25.41 3.09
CA THR A 339 -8.74 24.59 3.87
C THR A 339 -10.07 24.42 3.11
N ALA A 340 -10.60 25.48 2.53
CA ALA A 340 -11.84 25.40 1.74
C ALA A 340 -11.66 24.56 0.46
N VAL A 341 -10.52 24.65 -0.22
CA VAL A 341 -10.19 23.82 -1.40
C VAL A 341 -10.15 22.34 -1.01
N LEU A 342 -9.44 21.98 0.06
CA LEU A 342 -9.32 20.61 0.55
C LEU A 342 -10.66 20.04 1.01
N GLN A 343 -11.47 20.80 1.75
CA GLN A 343 -12.82 20.42 2.15
C GLN A 343 -13.75 20.25 0.95
N GLY A 344 -13.65 21.11 -0.05
CA GLY A 344 -14.38 21.00 -1.32
C GLY A 344 -14.00 19.75 -2.12
N ALA A 345 -12.78 19.23 -1.93
CA ALA A 345 -12.30 17.97 -2.49
C ALA A 345 -12.69 16.74 -1.65
N GLY A 346 -13.40 16.91 -0.52
CA GLY A 346 -13.92 15.83 0.34
C GLY A 346 -13.01 15.47 1.50
N GLU A 347 -12.02 16.31 1.85
CA GLU A 347 -11.15 16.06 3.01
C GLU A 347 -11.74 16.62 4.30
N THR A 348 -11.50 15.91 5.41
CA THR A 348 -11.60 16.48 6.74
C THR A 348 -10.26 17.12 7.08
N VAL A 349 -10.25 18.40 7.33
CA VAL A 349 -9.03 19.21 7.53
C VAL A 349 -8.94 19.71 8.96
N TYR A 350 -7.77 19.53 9.56
CA TYR A 350 -7.43 20.00 10.89
C TYR A 350 -6.35 21.09 10.82
N SER A 351 -6.49 22.17 11.56
CA SER A 351 -5.40 23.13 11.77
C SER A 351 -4.51 22.62 12.91
N LEU A 352 -3.44 21.91 12.57
CA LEU A 352 -2.62 21.19 13.53
C LEU A 352 -1.68 22.09 14.35
N GLY A 353 -1.26 23.21 13.78
CA GLY A 353 -0.24 24.06 14.39
C GLY A 353 0.55 24.85 13.36
N THR A 354 1.82 25.11 13.63
CA THR A 354 2.65 25.98 12.80
C THR A 354 4.09 25.50 12.68
N ILE A 355 4.77 25.94 11.65
CA ILE A 355 6.22 25.86 11.52
C ILE A 355 6.86 26.91 12.43
N VAL A 356 7.90 26.52 13.16
CA VAL A 356 8.62 27.37 14.12
C VAL A 356 10.13 27.30 13.87
N GLU A 357 10.89 28.27 14.37
CA GLU A 357 12.33 28.14 14.46
C GLU A 357 12.70 26.99 15.42
N GLY A 358 13.66 26.16 15.04
CA GLY A 358 14.10 25.02 15.84
C GLY A 358 14.34 23.76 15.00
N THR A 359 14.13 22.59 15.60
CA THR A 359 14.31 21.31 14.91
C THR A 359 13.28 20.29 15.39
N GLY A 360 12.92 19.35 14.52
CA GLY A 360 12.01 18.25 14.86
C GLY A 360 10.57 18.69 15.07
N VAL A 361 9.83 17.89 15.85
CA VAL A 361 8.41 18.15 16.16
C VAL A 361 8.21 18.29 17.67
N SER A 362 7.58 19.37 18.08
CA SER A 362 7.13 19.60 19.44
C SER A 362 5.61 19.50 19.54
N TYR A 363 5.11 19.05 20.69
CA TYR A 363 3.69 18.81 20.91
C TYR A 363 3.19 19.58 22.10
N THR A 364 1.97 20.14 22.00
CA THR A 364 1.21 20.71 23.10
C THR A 364 -0.10 19.95 23.26
N GLY A 365 -0.66 19.92 24.48
CA GLY A 365 -1.89 19.16 24.75
C GLY A 365 -1.67 17.64 24.81
N ALA A 366 -2.77 16.90 24.74
CA ALA A 366 -2.77 15.44 24.76
C ALA A 366 -3.88 14.87 23.89
N LEU A 367 -3.62 13.70 23.27
CA LEU A 367 -4.58 12.88 22.54
C LEU A 367 -5.18 11.76 23.41
N VAL A 368 -4.45 11.30 24.42
CA VAL A 368 -4.76 10.17 25.31
C VAL A 368 -4.53 10.56 26.77
#